data_c27b0bb5cb275cf49c08052d57f44532
#
_entry.id   c27b0bb5cb275cf49c08052d57f44532
#
_cell.length_a   1.000
_cell.length_b   1.000
_cell.length_c   1.000
_cell.angle_alpha   90.00
_cell.angle_beta   90.00
_cell.angle_gamma   90.00
#
_symmetry.space_group_name_H-M   'P 1'
#
loop_
_entity.id
_entity.type
_entity.pdbx_description
1 polymer ?
#
loop_
_entity_poly.entity_id
_entity_poly.type
_entity_poly.pdbx_seq_one_letter_code
_entity_poly.pdbx_strand_id
1 'polypeptide(L)'
;PLYNRALLAEYWPGSIYKMVTAIAAIDYGKIGEFYQITDKGVYDYYADQGYTPKCYVWTSSQATHGTINMQQALQESCNYYFYEIGRLTYYSYYNETGLNAMDIVAKRLGLGEHTGVELIEYIGTRANAETKAALYTGTDAGWYGADVIQAAIGQSDNKFTPMQMVCYTSALANKGVRYKATFLKRVISWDYQDLIASHTPEVASRLDMSDEAIDCVSTGMQLVASKGTAAQYLSDYPIKVACKTGTAQWGNEYGGSDHASFVLYAPADDPQIAIAVYVEKGAQGGNLANVCIPILNAYFSS
;
A
#
# COMPACT_ATOMS: atom_id res chain seq x y z
N PRO A 1 -25.38 1.02 12.23
CA PRO A 1 -24.95 0.19 11.13
C PRO A 1 -24.14 -0.97 11.67
N LEU A 2 -24.60 -2.19 11.34
CA LEU A 2 -23.98 -3.43 11.82
C LEU A 2 -22.88 -3.97 10.88
N TYR A 3 -22.59 -3.22 9.80
CA TYR A 3 -21.57 -3.63 8.81
C TYR A 3 -20.18 -3.16 9.26
N ASN A 4 -19.31 -4.12 9.57
CA ASN A 4 -17.94 -3.86 9.99
C ASN A 4 -17.05 -3.56 8.77
N ARG A 5 -16.93 -2.29 8.38
CA ARG A 5 -16.12 -1.88 7.23
C ARG A 5 -14.65 -2.24 7.37
N ALA A 6 -14.12 -2.31 8.58
CA ALA A 6 -12.70 -2.65 8.77
C ALA A 6 -12.37 -4.08 8.30
N LEU A 7 -13.32 -5.01 8.39
CA LEU A 7 -13.13 -6.42 8.07
C LEU A 7 -13.85 -6.87 6.79
N LEU A 8 -14.93 -6.18 6.39
CA LEU A 8 -15.84 -6.65 5.34
C LEU A 8 -15.91 -5.73 4.12
N ALA A 9 -15.45 -4.47 4.19
CA ALA A 9 -15.40 -3.59 3.03
C ALA A 9 -14.04 -3.67 2.36
N GLU A 10 -14.06 -3.79 1.04
CA GLU A 10 -12.87 -3.91 0.19
C GLU A 10 -12.70 -2.64 -0.63
N TYR A 11 -11.52 -2.04 -0.58
CA TYR A 11 -11.19 -0.78 -1.23
C TYR A 11 -9.94 -0.91 -2.09
N TRP A 12 -9.88 -0.16 -3.18
CA TRP A 12 -8.63 0.04 -3.90
C TRP A 12 -7.61 0.72 -2.98
N PRO A 13 -6.42 0.14 -2.80
CA PRO A 13 -5.38 0.74 -1.96
C PRO A 13 -4.85 2.05 -2.56
N GLY A 14 -4.86 2.17 -3.91
CA GLY A 14 -4.22 3.29 -4.58
C GLY A 14 -2.74 3.37 -4.19
N SER A 15 -2.22 4.58 -4.05
CA SER A 15 -0.78 4.82 -3.84
C SER A 15 -0.18 4.18 -2.59
N ILE A 16 -0.97 3.66 -1.64
CA ILE A 16 -0.42 2.88 -0.52
C ILE A 16 0.05 1.48 -0.94
N TYR A 17 -0.20 1.05 -2.17
CA TYR A 17 0.35 -0.17 -2.76
C TYR A 17 1.77 0.02 -3.34
N LYS A 18 2.21 1.25 -3.56
CA LYS A 18 3.49 1.54 -4.22
C LYS A 18 4.71 0.97 -3.51
N MET A 19 4.64 0.73 -2.20
CA MET A 19 5.70 0.03 -1.48
C MET A 19 5.85 -1.43 -1.94
N VAL A 20 4.73 -2.12 -2.26
CA VAL A 20 4.78 -3.46 -2.88
C VAL A 20 5.53 -3.41 -4.20
N THR A 21 5.22 -2.45 -5.05
CA THR A 21 5.87 -2.27 -6.37
C THR A 21 7.35 -1.93 -6.23
N ALA A 22 7.72 -1.08 -5.26
CA ALA A 22 9.12 -0.75 -4.97
C ALA A 22 9.92 -1.98 -4.54
N ILE A 23 9.41 -2.77 -3.58
CA ILE A 23 10.04 -4.01 -3.13
C ILE A 23 10.17 -5.00 -4.30
N ALA A 24 9.10 -5.19 -5.07
CA ALA A 24 9.12 -6.07 -6.23
C ALA A 24 10.16 -5.63 -7.27
N ALA A 25 10.31 -4.32 -7.49
CA ALA A 25 11.30 -3.78 -8.42
C ALA A 25 12.73 -4.04 -7.96
N ILE A 26 13.03 -3.84 -6.69
CA ILE A 26 14.37 -4.04 -6.13
C ILE A 26 14.70 -5.54 -6.07
N ASP A 27 13.89 -6.33 -5.39
CA ASP A 27 14.23 -7.71 -5.03
C ASP A 27 14.07 -8.68 -6.21
N TYR A 28 13.14 -8.40 -7.14
CA TYR A 28 12.82 -9.29 -8.25
C TYR A 28 13.09 -8.67 -9.62
N GLY A 29 12.87 -7.37 -9.78
CA GLY A 29 13.08 -6.65 -11.04
C GLY A 29 14.51 -6.18 -11.29
N LYS A 30 15.40 -6.30 -10.29
CA LYS A 30 16.80 -5.84 -10.33
C LYS A 30 16.91 -4.33 -10.65
N ILE A 31 15.96 -3.54 -10.15
CA ILE A 31 15.90 -2.09 -10.32
C ILE A 31 16.27 -1.46 -8.98
N GLY A 32 17.49 -0.95 -8.84
CA GLY A 32 17.99 -0.38 -7.60
C GLY A 32 17.25 0.89 -7.16
N GLU A 33 17.35 1.23 -5.87
CA GLU A 33 16.64 2.38 -5.26
C GLU A 33 17.01 3.74 -5.89
N PHE A 34 18.21 3.85 -6.44
CA PHE A 34 18.70 5.07 -7.10
C PHE A 34 18.39 5.13 -8.61
N TYR A 35 17.66 4.16 -9.14
CA TYR A 35 17.25 4.19 -10.54
C TYR A 35 16.40 5.41 -10.82
N GLN A 36 16.83 6.23 -11.78
CA GLN A 36 16.20 7.51 -12.10
C GLN A 36 15.26 7.40 -13.30
N ILE A 37 14.09 8.01 -13.18
CA ILE A 37 13.11 8.19 -14.25
C ILE A 37 12.72 9.66 -14.31
N THR A 38 12.63 10.19 -15.53
CA THR A 38 12.12 11.56 -15.76
C THR A 38 10.61 11.48 -15.99
N ASP A 39 9.84 12.05 -15.05
CA ASP A 39 8.39 12.20 -15.17
C ASP A 39 8.07 13.22 -16.27
N LYS A 40 7.39 12.76 -17.33
CA LYS A 40 6.94 13.59 -18.45
C LYS A 40 5.46 14.00 -18.33
N GLY A 41 4.82 13.66 -17.22
CA GLY A 41 3.41 13.94 -16.93
C GLY A 41 2.44 12.94 -17.53
N VAL A 42 2.58 12.63 -18.82
CA VAL A 42 1.77 11.64 -19.55
C VAL A 42 2.63 10.41 -19.82
N TYR A 43 2.17 9.24 -19.39
CA TYR A 43 2.85 7.98 -19.66
C TYR A 43 2.35 7.41 -20.99
N ASP A 44 3.18 7.47 -22.03
CA ASP A 44 2.82 7.23 -23.42
C ASP A 44 3.28 5.88 -23.99
N TYR A 45 3.82 4.99 -23.14
CA TYR A 45 4.34 3.69 -23.59
C TYR A 45 3.30 2.81 -24.31
N TYR A 46 2.02 2.96 -23.95
CA TYR A 46 0.89 2.25 -24.56
C TYR A 46 0.00 3.16 -25.42
N ALA A 47 0.55 4.25 -25.96
CA ALA A 47 -0.19 5.20 -26.78
C ALA A 47 -0.73 4.58 -28.08
N ASP A 48 0.01 3.62 -28.66
CA ASP A 48 -0.40 2.82 -29.82
C ASP A 48 -1.63 1.95 -29.53
N GLN A 49 -1.88 1.62 -28.25
CA GLN A 49 -3.05 0.89 -27.78
C GLN A 49 -4.17 1.82 -27.29
N GLY A 50 -4.04 3.13 -27.49
CA GLY A 50 -5.01 4.13 -27.07
C GLY A 50 -5.01 4.42 -25.56
N TYR A 51 -3.94 4.04 -24.82
CA TYR A 51 -3.87 4.19 -23.39
C TYR A 51 -2.68 5.05 -22.94
N THR A 52 -2.99 6.25 -22.39
CA THR A 52 -2.00 7.26 -21.99
C THR A 52 -2.35 7.82 -20.60
N PRO A 53 -2.13 7.04 -19.52
CA PRO A 53 -2.43 7.50 -18.17
C PRO A 53 -1.51 8.65 -17.75
N LYS A 54 -2.02 9.51 -16.85
CA LYS A 54 -1.35 10.73 -16.43
C LYS A 54 -0.89 10.62 -14.98
N CYS A 55 0.24 11.27 -14.68
CA CYS A 55 0.61 11.53 -13.30
C CYS A 55 -0.40 12.52 -12.68
N TYR A 56 -0.71 12.37 -11.39
CA TYR A 56 -1.73 13.19 -10.74
C TYR A 56 -1.37 14.69 -10.76
N VAL A 57 -0.09 15.02 -10.61
CA VAL A 57 0.37 16.42 -10.66
C VAL A 57 0.19 17.03 -12.05
N TRP A 58 0.36 16.23 -13.10
CA TRP A 58 0.05 16.68 -14.47
C TRP A 58 -1.45 16.97 -14.65
N THR A 59 -2.30 16.11 -14.10
CA THR A 59 -3.75 16.30 -14.18
C THR A 59 -4.21 17.56 -13.45
N SER A 60 -3.59 17.90 -12.32
CA SER A 60 -3.98 19.05 -11.49
C SER A 60 -3.38 20.38 -11.95
N SER A 61 -2.14 20.40 -12.45
CA SER A 61 -1.39 21.63 -12.71
C SER A 61 -0.55 21.61 -14.00
N GLN A 62 -0.55 20.52 -14.75
CA GLN A 62 0.33 20.27 -15.90
C GLN A 62 1.84 20.33 -15.55
N ALA A 63 2.17 20.21 -14.26
CA ALA A 63 3.55 20.10 -13.80
C ALA A 63 4.03 18.64 -13.82
N THR A 64 5.32 18.43 -13.62
CA THR A 64 5.95 17.11 -13.50
C THR A 64 6.83 17.06 -12.27
N HIS A 65 7.19 15.85 -11.83
CA HIS A 65 8.13 15.68 -10.72
C HIS A 65 9.61 15.77 -11.17
N GLY A 66 9.88 15.97 -12.48
CA GLY A 66 11.23 15.98 -13.01
C GLY A 66 11.90 14.61 -12.97
N THR A 67 13.23 14.59 -12.85
CA THR A 67 14.00 13.36 -12.73
C THR A 67 14.15 12.98 -11.27
N ILE A 68 13.58 11.84 -10.88
CA ILE A 68 13.50 11.36 -9.50
C ILE A 68 13.91 9.89 -9.40
N ASN A 69 14.40 9.50 -8.23
CA ASN A 69 14.66 8.12 -7.86
C ASN A 69 13.45 7.49 -7.12
N MET A 70 13.57 6.23 -6.70
CA MET A 70 12.46 5.48 -6.08
C MET A 70 12.01 6.07 -4.74
N GLN A 71 12.92 6.50 -3.88
CA GLN A 71 12.59 7.13 -2.60
C GLN A 71 11.84 8.46 -2.82
N GLN A 72 12.30 9.29 -3.75
CA GLN A 72 11.63 10.53 -4.14
C GLN A 72 10.27 10.27 -4.78
N ALA A 73 10.17 9.20 -5.58
CA ALA A 73 8.89 8.80 -6.17
C ALA A 73 7.87 8.32 -5.13
N LEU A 74 8.30 7.67 -4.04
CA LEU A 74 7.46 7.37 -2.88
C LEU A 74 7.05 8.65 -2.15
N GLN A 75 8.00 9.57 -1.91
CA GLN A 75 7.78 10.88 -1.28
C GLN A 75 6.67 11.66 -1.98
N GLU A 76 6.82 11.84 -3.29
CA GLU A 76 5.90 12.62 -4.13
C GLU A 76 4.70 11.80 -4.61
N SER A 77 4.67 10.52 -4.32
CA SER A 77 3.63 9.61 -4.83
C SER A 77 3.50 9.62 -6.36
N CYS A 78 4.61 9.72 -7.11
CA CYS A 78 4.64 9.87 -8.55
C CYS A 78 4.07 8.63 -9.26
N ASN A 79 2.94 8.76 -9.97
CA ASN A 79 2.37 7.65 -10.74
C ASN A 79 3.23 7.28 -11.94
N TYR A 80 3.77 8.26 -12.66
CA TYR A 80 4.61 8.04 -13.83
C TYR A 80 5.79 7.10 -13.53
N TYR A 81 6.50 7.37 -12.42
CA TYR A 81 7.60 6.53 -11.97
C TYR A 81 7.13 5.09 -11.73
N PHE A 82 6.02 4.92 -11.01
CA PHE A 82 5.50 3.60 -10.65
C PHE A 82 4.85 2.86 -11.83
N TYR A 83 4.36 3.55 -12.84
CA TYR A 83 3.98 2.91 -14.12
C TYR A 83 5.20 2.25 -14.76
N GLU A 84 6.31 2.99 -14.86
CA GLU A 84 7.50 2.51 -15.54
C GLU A 84 8.19 1.36 -14.79
N ILE A 85 8.44 1.50 -13.48
CA ILE A 85 9.08 0.40 -12.75
C ILE A 85 8.17 -0.83 -12.63
N GLY A 86 6.87 -0.64 -12.54
CA GLY A 86 5.91 -1.74 -12.55
C GLY A 86 5.95 -2.52 -13.87
N ARG A 87 5.98 -1.81 -14.99
CA ARG A 87 6.14 -2.39 -16.32
C ARG A 87 7.47 -3.14 -16.45
N LEU A 88 8.58 -2.48 -16.14
CA LEU A 88 9.91 -3.07 -16.23
C LEU A 88 10.04 -4.34 -15.36
N THR A 89 9.57 -4.28 -14.12
CA THR A 89 9.57 -5.41 -13.18
C THR A 89 8.74 -6.57 -13.69
N TYR A 90 7.51 -6.29 -14.16
CA TYR A 90 6.62 -7.33 -14.65
C TYR A 90 7.23 -8.07 -15.84
N TYR A 91 7.64 -7.35 -16.89
CA TYR A 91 8.14 -8.00 -18.09
C TYR A 91 9.51 -8.68 -17.89
N SER A 92 10.39 -8.12 -17.06
CA SER A 92 11.67 -8.74 -16.75
C SER A 92 11.48 -10.04 -15.96
N TYR A 93 10.78 -9.98 -14.84
CA TYR A 93 10.63 -11.14 -13.95
C TYR A 93 9.65 -12.18 -14.49
N TYR A 94 8.55 -11.76 -15.11
CA TYR A 94 7.57 -12.65 -15.71
C TYR A 94 8.17 -13.49 -16.84
N ASN A 95 8.96 -12.88 -17.71
CA ASN A 95 9.61 -13.59 -18.82
C ASN A 95 10.60 -14.67 -18.35
N GLU A 96 11.22 -14.47 -17.18
CA GLU A 96 12.15 -15.45 -16.60
C GLU A 96 11.43 -16.60 -15.87
N THR A 97 10.34 -16.31 -15.20
CA THR A 97 9.73 -17.23 -14.22
C THR A 97 8.26 -17.58 -14.49
N GLY A 98 7.55 -16.80 -15.32
CA GLY A 98 6.11 -16.91 -15.54
C GLY A 98 5.26 -16.45 -14.34
N LEU A 99 5.90 -15.81 -13.32
CA LEU A 99 5.25 -15.34 -12.11
C LEU A 99 5.22 -13.80 -12.07
N ASN A 100 4.22 -13.24 -11.40
CA ASN A 100 4.13 -11.80 -11.18
C ASN A 100 4.79 -11.42 -9.85
N ALA A 101 5.92 -10.72 -9.91
CA ALA A 101 6.68 -10.31 -8.72
C ALA A 101 5.85 -9.46 -7.75
N MET A 102 5.03 -8.53 -8.25
CA MET A 102 4.16 -7.70 -7.41
C MET A 102 3.12 -8.54 -6.66
N ASP A 103 2.54 -9.56 -7.32
CA ASP A 103 1.60 -10.49 -6.67
C ASP A 103 2.27 -11.33 -5.57
N ILE A 104 3.50 -11.80 -5.82
CA ILE A 104 4.30 -12.54 -4.83
C ILE A 104 4.56 -11.69 -3.59
N VAL A 105 5.03 -10.46 -3.77
CA VAL A 105 5.30 -9.52 -2.67
C VAL A 105 4.03 -9.18 -1.92
N ALA A 106 2.95 -8.83 -2.63
CA ALA A 106 1.65 -8.52 -2.03
C ALA A 106 1.13 -9.67 -1.15
N LYS A 107 1.16 -10.90 -1.69
CA LYS A 107 0.74 -12.11 -0.97
C LYS A 107 1.56 -12.33 0.31
N ARG A 108 2.88 -12.24 0.21
CA ARG A 108 3.78 -12.44 1.36
C ARG A 108 3.59 -11.40 2.45
N LEU A 109 3.24 -10.17 2.08
CA LEU A 109 2.89 -9.10 3.00
C LEU A 109 1.44 -9.17 3.50
N GLY A 110 0.64 -10.15 3.03
CA GLY A 110 -0.70 -10.45 3.55
C GLY A 110 -1.86 -9.79 2.82
N LEU A 111 -1.60 -9.14 1.69
CA LEU A 111 -2.66 -8.59 0.86
C LEU A 111 -3.35 -9.73 0.09
N GLY A 112 -4.68 -9.76 0.14
CA GLY A 112 -5.47 -10.86 -0.43
C GLY A 112 -5.35 -12.17 0.35
N GLU A 113 -5.02 -12.12 1.64
CA GLU A 113 -4.90 -13.26 2.55
C GLU A 113 -5.67 -12.98 3.85
N HIS A 114 -6.08 -14.03 4.55
CA HIS A 114 -6.65 -13.88 5.90
C HIS A 114 -5.64 -13.22 6.84
N THR A 115 -6.15 -12.28 7.66
CA THR A 115 -5.31 -11.61 8.68
C THR A 115 -5.10 -12.48 9.90
N GLY A 116 -6.06 -13.36 10.20
CA GLY A 116 -6.04 -14.28 11.32
C GLY A 116 -6.90 -13.82 12.50
N VAL A 117 -7.62 -12.71 12.40
CA VAL A 117 -8.55 -12.25 13.44
C VAL A 117 -9.68 -13.25 13.66
N GLU A 118 -10.22 -13.30 14.88
CA GLU A 118 -11.25 -14.26 15.30
C GLU A 118 -12.65 -13.91 14.76
N LEU A 119 -12.78 -12.87 13.97
CA LEU A 119 -14.04 -12.41 13.38
C LEU A 119 -14.09 -12.76 11.89
N ILE A 120 -15.29 -12.76 11.32
CA ILE A 120 -15.49 -12.92 9.88
C ILE A 120 -14.82 -11.76 9.16
N GLU A 121 -13.97 -12.06 8.19
CA GLU A 121 -13.24 -11.12 7.36
C GLU A 121 -13.29 -11.49 5.88
N TYR A 122 -13.24 -10.47 5.01
CA TYR A 122 -13.05 -10.64 3.57
C TYR A 122 -11.56 -10.59 3.25
N ILE A 123 -11.17 -11.35 2.23
CA ILE A 123 -9.76 -11.48 1.85
C ILE A 123 -9.35 -10.56 0.70
N GLY A 124 -10.31 -9.88 0.08
CA GLY A 124 -10.02 -9.02 -1.06
C GLY A 124 -9.51 -9.75 -2.30
N THR A 125 -8.97 -8.99 -3.22
CA THR A 125 -8.39 -9.51 -4.47
C THR A 125 -7.04 -8.86 -4.75
N ARG A 126 -6.11 -9.63 -5.34
CA ARG A 126 -4.86 -9.13 -5.92
C ARG A 126 -4.99 -9.07 -7.43
N ALA A 127 -4.60 -7.95 -8.02
CA ALA A 127 -4.61 -7.76 -9.46
C ALA A 127 -3.55 -8.63 -10.15
N ASN A 128 -4.01 -9.67 -10.83
CA ASN A 128 -3.22 -10.57 -11.65
C ASN A 128 -4.09 -11.21 -12.74
N ALA A 129 -3.48 -11.96 -13.64
CA ALA A 129 -4.17 -12.59 -14.77
C ALA A 129 -5.24 -13.59 -14.32
N GLU A 130 -4.98 -14.36 -13.26
CA GLU A 130 -5.91 -15.35 -12.73
C GLU A 130 -7.16 -14.69 -12.13
N THR A 131 -6.95 -13.67 -11.30
CA THR A 131 -8.03 -12.88 -10.70
C THR A 131 -8.89 -12.23 -11.78
N LYS A 132 -8.26 -11.62 -12.79
CA LYS A 132 -8.98 -10.97 -13.87
C LYS A 132 -9.81 -11.95 -14.69
N ALA A 133 -9.26 -13.12 -15.01
CA ALA A 133 -9.97 -14.19 -15.71
C ALA A 133 -11.14 -14.77 -14.89
N ALA A 134 -11.06 -14.72 -13.55
CA ALA A 134 -12.15 -15.14 -12.67
C ALA A 134 -13.28 -14.12 -12.54
N LEU A 135 -12.95 -12.81 -12.67
CA LEU A 135 -13.92 -11.72 -12.49
C LEU A 135 -14.64 -11.32 -13.78
N TYR A 136 -13.99 -11.50 -14.93
CA TYR A 136 -14.49 -11.00 -16.22
C TYR A 136 -14.58 -12.12 -17.27
N THR A 137 -15.22 -11.84 -18.40
CA THR A 137 -15.39 -12.77 -19.53
C THR A 137 -15.02 -12.13 -20.84
N GLY A 138 -14.75 -12.94 -21.88
CA GLY A 138 -14.40 -12.45 -23.20
C GLY A 138 -13.07 -11.69 -23.23
N THR A 139 -13.00 -10.60 -23.96
CA THR A 139 -11.80 -9.76 -24.08
C THR A 139 -11.42 -9.08 -22.76
N ASP A 140 -12.38 -8.80 -21.90
CA ASP A 140 -12.16 -8.12 -20.61
C ASP A 140 -11.45 -9.03 -19.60
N ALA A 141 -11.48 -10.34 -19.78
CA ALA A 141 -10.75 -11.32 -18.97
C ALA A 141 -9.24 -11.35 -19.30
N GLY A 142 -8.81 -10.73 -20.41
CA GLY A 142 -7.41 -10.66 -20.81
C GLY A 142 -6.58 -9.75 -19.89
N TRP A 143 -5.36 -10.17 -19.58
CA TRP A 143 -4.41 -9.36 -18.81
C TRP A 143 -3.49 -8.59 -19.75
N TYR A 144 -3.57 -7.27 -19.75
CA TYR A 144 -2.88 -6.38 -20.67
C TYR A 144 -1.86 -5.49 -19.98
N GLY A 145 -1.00 -4.83 -20.75
CA GLY A 145 -0.01 -3.90 -20.20
C GLY A 145 -0.62 -2.74 -19.39
N ALA A 146 -1.82 -2.28 -19.76
CA ALA A 146 -2.58 -1.30 -18.99
C ALA A 146 -2.92 -1.81 -17.57
N ASP A 147 -3.29 -3.08 -17.43
CA ASP A 147 -3.58 -3.69 -16.13
C ASP A 147 -2.34 -3.75 -15.26
N VAL A 148 -1.19 -4.09 -15.84
CA VAL A 148 0.10 -4.16 -15.14
C VAL A 148 0.43 -2.81 -14.48
N ILE A 149 0.38 -1.72 -15.26
CA ILE A 149 0.76 -0.39 -14.75
C ILE A 149 -0.29 0.17 -13.79
N GLN A 150 -1.57 -0.15 -13.98
CA GLN A 150 -2.60 0.20 -13.01
C GLN A 150 -2.45 -0.59 -11.71
N ALA A 151 -2.17 -1.90 -11.78
CA ALA A 151 -1.90 -2.72 -10.61
C ALA A 151 -0.70 -2.18 -9.81
N ALA A 152 0.35 -1.71 -10.49
CA ALA A 152 1.56 -1.17 -9.86
C ALA A 152 1.30 0.08 -8.98
N ILE A 153 0.21 0.81 -9.22
CA ILE A 153 -0.20 1.95 -8.39
C ILE A 153 -1.39 1.63 -7.47
N GLY A 154 -1.73 0.34 -7.32
CA GLY A 154 -2.81 -0.11 -6.43
C GLY A 154 -4.21 0.13 -6.96
N GLN A 155 -4.36 0.16 -8.27
CA GLN A 155 -5.62 0.20 -9.00
C GLN A 155 -5.88 -1.17 -9.65
N SER A 156 -6.62 -1.21 -10.78
CA SER A 156 -7.06 -2.44 -11.42
C SER A 156 -7.92 -3.28 -10.44
N ASP A 157 -7.69 -4.58 -10.35
CA ASP A 157 -8.45 -5.50 -9.49
C ASP A 157 -7.86 -5.65 -8.07
N ASN A 158 -6.95 -4.77 -7.66
CA ASN A 158 -6.48 -4.72 -6.27
C ASN A 158 -7.57 -4.16 -5.35
N LYS A 159 -8.09 -4.98 -4.45
CA LYS A 159 -9.08 -4.56 -3.43
C LYS A 159 -8.78 -5.24 -2.11
N PHE A 160 -8.64 -4.47 -1.05
CA PHE A 160 -8.28 -4.99 0.27
C PHE A 160 -9.09 -4.33 1.38
N THR A 161 -9.23 -5.04 2.50
CA THR A 161 -9.88 -4.49 3.69
C THR A 161 -8.93 -3.57 4.48
N PRO A 162 -9.44 -2.60 5.24
CA PRO A 162 -8.60 -1.80 6.14
C PRO A 162 -7.79 -2.65 7.12
N MET A 163 -8.32 -3.79 7.57
CA MET A 163 -7.59 -4.71 8.44
C MET A 163 -6.38 -5.33 7.74
N GLN A 164 -6.52 -5.73 6.48
CA GLN A 164 -5.37 -6.19 5.69
C GLN A 164 -4.33 -5.09 5.51
N MET A 165 -4.77 -3.84 5.31
CA MET A 165 -3.85 -2.72 5.12
C MET A 165 -3.06 -2.39 6.39
N VAL A 166 -3.64 -2.51 7.58
CA VAL A 166 -2.88 -2.32 8.81
C VAL A 166 -1.91 -3.48 9.06
N CYS A 167 -2.31 -4.73 8.76
CA CYS A 167 -1.43 -5.90 8.85
C CYS A 167 -0.25 -5.81 7.87
N TYR A 168 -0.51 -5.38 6.64
CA TYR A 168 0.49 -5.08 5.63
C TYR A 168 1.47 -4.00 6.10
N THR A 169 0.96 -2.90 6.66
CA THR A 169 1.78 -1.82 7.20
C THR A 169 2.65 -2.30 8.36
N SER A 170 2.08 -3.13 9.25
CA SER A 170 2.83 -3.79 10.32
C SER A 170 3.92 -4.73 9.78
N ALA A 171 3.64 -5.47 8.70
CA ALA A 171 4.65 -6.33 8.07
C ALA A 171 5.80 -5.53 7.46
N LEU A 172 5.53 -4.36 6.84
CA LEU A 172 6.58 -3.43 6.39
C LEU A 172 7.43 -2.93 7.56
N ALA A 173 6.79 -2.48 8.65
CA ALA A 173 7.46 -2.04 9.87
C ALA A 173 8.34 -3.13 10.49
N ASN A 174 7.92 -4.39 10.39
CA ASN A 174 8.64 -5.58 10.86
C ASN A 174 9.58 -6.19 9.79
N LYS A 175 9.99 -5.40 8.78
CA LYS A 175 10.95 -5.81 7.75
C LYS A 175 10.56 -7.11 7.04
N GLY A 176 9.28 -7.22 6.66
CA GLY A 176 8.72 -8.36 5.93
C GLY A 176 8.15 -9.48 6.81
N VAL A 177 8.22 -9.39 8.13
CA VAL A 177 7.62 -10.39 9.02
C VAL A 177 6.16 -10.03 9.31
N ARG A 178 5.24 -10.86 8.83
CA ARG A 178 3.81 -10.73 9.10
C ARG A 178 3.38 -11.66 10.21
N TYR A 179 2.73 -11.12 11.24
CA TYR A 179 2.10 -11.89 12.30
C TYR A 179 0.61 -12.09 12.02
N LYS A 180 0.05 -13.19 12.56
CA LYS A 180 -1.41 -13.33 12.64
C LYS A 180 -1.96 -12.25 13.56
N ALA A 181 -2.98 -11.55 13.08
CA ALA A 181 -3.67 -10.56 13.89
C ALA A 181 -4.64 -11.25 14.86
N THR A 182 -4.84 -10.66 16.03
CA THR A 182 -5.80 -11.12 17.04
C THR A 182 -6.33 -9.94 17.83
N PHE A 183 -7.61 -10.01 18.22
CA PHE A 183 -8.19 -9.10 19.22
C PHE A 183 -8.04 -9.65 20.64
N LEU A 184 -7.73 -10.94 20.77
CA LEU A 184 -7.58 -11.60 22.06
C LEU A 184 -6.16 -11.41 22.61
N LYS A 185 -6.00 -10.55 23.60
CA LYS A 185 -4.73 -10.36 24.29
C LYS A 185 -4.51 -11.39 25.41
N ARG A 186 -5.53 -11.60 26.25
CA ARG A 186 -5.47 -12.54 27.38
C ARG A 186 -6.88 -12.90 27.87
N VAL A 187 -6.98 -14.05 28.53
CA VAL A 187 -8.17 -14.49 29.26
C VAL A 187 -7.80 -14.51 30.76
N ILE A 188 -8.61 -13.89 31.57
CA ILE A 188 -8.43 -13.84 33.03
C ILE A 188 -9.66 -14.42 33.71
N SER A 189 -9.51 -14.86 34.98
CA SER A 189 -10.63 -15.33 35.79
C SER A 189 -11.69 -14.24 35.99
N TRP A 190 -12.90 -14.62 36.36
CA TRP A 190 -14.02 -13.70 36.54
C TRP A 190 -13.77 -12.66 37.65
N ASP A 191 -12.93 -13.03 38.65
CA ASP A 191 -12.55 -12.18 39.79
C ASP A 191 -11.26 -11.38 39.51
N TYR A 192 -10.72 -11.46 38.28
CA TYR A 192 -9.50 -10.78 37.83
C TYR A 192 -8.20 -11.18 38.56
N GLN A 193 -8.19 -12.32 39.29
CA GLN A 193 -7.02 -12.74 40.05
C GLN A 193 -6.07 -13.64 39.28
N ASP A 194 -6.62 -14.50 38.39
CA ASP A 194 -5.83 -15.51 37.68
C ASP A 194 -5.74 -15.23 36.19
N LEU A 195 -4.54 -15.35 35.62
CA LEU A 195 -4.33 -15.39 34.17
C LEU A 195 -4.60 -16.83 33.70
N ILE A 196 -5.71 -17.01 32.95
CA ILE A 196 -6.11 -18.33 32.43
C ILE A 196 -5.34 -18.63 31.15
N ALA A 197 -5.22 -17.65 30.21
CA ALA A 197 -4.49 -17.77 28.97
C ALA A 197 -3.98 -16.41 28.49
N SER A 198 -2.89 -16.41 27.77
CA SER A 198 -2.38 -15.23 27.05
C SER A 198 -2.10 -15.59 25.59
N HIS A 199 -2.29 -14.64 24.70
CA HIS A 199 -1.92 -14.79 23.31
C HIS A 199 -0.40 -14.76 23.16
N THR A 200 0.14 -15.68 22.35
CA THR A 200 1.53 -15.68 21.90
C THR A 200 1.55 -15.31 20.42
N PRO A 201 2.34 -14.29 20.01
CA PRO A 201 2.41 -13.89 18.61
C PRO A 201 2.84 -15.04 17.68
N GLU A 202 2.08 -15.28 16.62
CA GLU A 202 2.34 -16.32 15.62
C GLU A 202 2.69 -15.67 14.29
N VAL A 203 3.80 -16.08 13.68
CA VAL A 203 4.21 -15.63 12.35
C VAL A 203 3.35 -16.31 11.30
N ALA A 204 2.63 -15.49 10.52
CA ALA A 204 1.78 -15.97 9.42
C ALA A 204 2.57 -16.14 8.10
N SER A 205 3.49 -15.23 7.81
CA SER A 205 4.33 -15.29 6.62
C SER A 205 5.60 -14.45 6.80
N ARG A 206 6.59 -14.72 5.94
CA ARG A 206 7.81 -13.93 5.82
C ARG A 206 8.03 -13.57 4.36
N LEU A 207 8.42 -12.34 4.12
CA LEU A 207 9.02 -11.88 2.88
C LEU A 207 10.48 -11.55 3.20
N ASP A 208 11.40 -12.31 2.62
CA ASP A 208 12.84 -12.02 2.75
C ASP A 208 13.16 -10.83 1.84
N MET A 209 13.07 -9.64 2.41
CA MET A 209 13.40 -8.38 1.74
C MET A 209 14.90 -8.12 1.85
N SER A 210 15.51 -7.65 0.76
CA SER A 210 16.88 -7.14 0.82
C SER A 210 16.98 -5.91 1.72
N ASP A 211 18.18 -5.65 2.26
CA ASP A 211 18.44 -4.42 3.03
C ASP A 211 18.13 -3.17 2.18
N GLU A 212 18.46 -3.22 0.88
CA GLU A 212 18.15 -2.13 -0.07
C GLU A 212 16.64 -1.86 -0.17
N ALA A 213 15.81 -2.91 -0.26
CA ALA A 213 14.35 -2.75 -0.32
C ALA A 213 13.78 -2.22 0.99
N ILE A 214 14.29 -2.70 2.14
CA ILE A 214 13.91 -2.22 3.48
C ILE A 214 14.25 -0.74 3.60
N ASP A 215 15.48 -0.34 3.30
CA ASP A 215 15.97 1.02 3.45
C ASP A 215 15.26 1.97 2.49
N CYS A 216 15.06 1.57 1.24
CA CYS A 216 14.35 2.35 0.24
C CYS A 216 12.92 2.66 0.66
N VAL A 217 12.16 1.63 1.06
CA VAL A 217 10.74 1.80 1.45
C VAL A 217 10.62 2.58 2.75
N SER A 218 11.43 2.24 3.77
CA SER A 218 11.42 2.95 5.05
C SER A 218 11.77 4.43 4.87
N THR A 219 12.85 4.73 4.15
CA THR A 219 13.27 6.11 3.86
C THR A 219 12.21 6.85 3.05
N GLY A 220 11.69 6.23 1.98
CA GLY A 220 10.63 6.82 1.16
C GLY A 220 9.39 7.16 1.99
N MET A 221 8.94 6.27 2.88
CA MET A 221 7.80 6.50 3.77
C MET A 221 8.09 7.61 4.82
N GLN A 222 9.31 7.72 5.33
CA GLN A 222 9.71 8.83 6.21
C GLN A 222 9.75 10.17 5.46
N LEU A 223 10.19 10.17 4.20
CA LEU A 223 10.17 11.36 3.36
C LEU A 223 8.74 11.84 3.06
N VAL A 224 7.76 10.93 2.92
CA VAL A 224 6.33 11.30 2.81
C VAL A 224 5.88 12.14 4.01
N ALA A 225 6.28 11.75 5.22
CA ALA A 225 5.93 12.45 6.46
C ALA A 225 6.66 13.77 6.62
N SER A 226 7.96 13.83 6.26
CA SER A 226 8.80 14.99 6.55
C SER A 226 8.84 16.05 5.44
N LYS A 227 8.69 15.65 4.17
CA LYS A 227 8.86 16.55 3.00
C LYS A 227 7.84 16.32 1.89
N GLY A 228 7.08 15.22 1.94
CA GLY A 228 6.17 14.78 0.88
C GLY A 228 4.71 15.10 1.14
N THR A 229 3.84 14.22 0.67
CA THR A 229 2.38 14.44 0.61
C THR A 229 1.68 14.50 1.99
N ALA A 230 2.35 14.19 3.11
CA ALA A 230 1.85 14.33 4.47
C ALA A 230 2.61 15.36 5.31
N ALA A 231 3.62 16.04 4.74
CA ALA A 231 4.50 16.95 5.47
C ALA A 231 3.76 18.11 6.16
N GLN A 232 2.70 18.61 5.57
CA GLN A 232 1.86 19.66 6.16
C GLN A 232 1.43 19.37 7.61
N TYR A 233 1.27 18.08 7.96
CA TYR A 233 0.75 17.64 9.24
C TYR A 233 1.78 16.95 10.12
N LEU A 234 2.82 16.34 9.53
CA LEU A 234 3.71 15.43 10.22
C LEU A 234 5.18 15.89 10.26
N SER A 235 5.56 16.94 9.52
CA SER A 235 6.96 17.42 9.50
C SER A 235 7.47 17.82 10.90
N ASP A 236 6.61 18.43 11.71
CA ASP A 236 6.92 18.92 13.06
C ASP A 236 6.44 17.98 14.17
N TYR A 237 5.93 16.78 13.82
CA TYR A 237 5.51 15.81 14.82
C TYR A 237 6.72 15.27 15.60
N PRO A 238 6.68 15.23 16.96
CA PRO A 238 7.88 14.98 17.77
C PRO A 238 8.47 13.57 17.62
N ILE A 239 7.67 12.62 17.14
CA ILE A 239 8.11 11.25 16.90
C ILE A 239 8.22 11.04 15.38
N LYS A 240 9.35 10.52 14.90
CA LYS A 240 9.49 10.19 13.49
C LYS A 240 8.46 9.16 13.06
N VAL A 241 7.76 9.44 11.99
CA VAL A 241 6.72 8.57 11.42
C VAL A 241 7.12 8.14 10.02
N ALA A 242 6.83 6.92 9.67
CA ALA A 242 6.85 6.44 8.30
C ALA A 242 5.42 6.27 7.81
N CYS A 243 5.03 6.92 6.72
CA CYS A 243 3.65 6.91 6.24
C CYS A 243 3.53 6.89 4.72
N LYS A 244 2.32 6.62 4.23
CA LYS A 244 1.98 6.77 2.81
C LYS A 244 0.54 7.22 2.66
N THR A 245 0.34 8.24 1.84
CA THR A 245 -0.97 8.73 1.41
C THR A 245 -1.47 7.92 0.22
N GLY A 246 -2.75 7.69 0.14
CA GLY A 246 -3.41 7.08 -0.99
C GLY A 246 -4.68 7.85 -1.38
N THR A 247 -4.93 7.89 -2.66
CA THR A 247 -6.17 8.37 -3.24
C THR A 247 -6.58 7.34 -4.29
N ALA A 248 -7.71 6.69 -4.10
CA ALA A 248 -8.22 5.71 -5.03
C ALA A 248 -9.34 6.33 -5.86
N GLN A 249 -9.18 6.29 -7.19
CA GLN A 249 -10.18 6.81 -8.10
C GLN A 249 -11.47 5.98 -8.00
N TRP A 250 -12.54 6.63 -7.56
CA TRP A 250 -13.89 6.08 -7.56
C TRP A 250 -14.60 6.63 -8.80
N GLY A 251 -14.82 5.79 -9.81
CA GLY A 251 -15.26 6.15 -11.16
C GLY A 251 -16.21 7.33 -11.25
N ASN A 252 -15.97 8.20 -12.20
CA ASN A 252 -16.73 9.42 -12.50
C ASN A 252 -18.22 9.18 -12.84
N GLU A 253 -18.64 7.93 -13.04
CA GLU A 253 -20.00 7.55 -13.42
C GLU A 253 -21.06 7.91 -12.35
N TYR A 254 -20.65 8.12 -11.09
CA TYR A 254 -21.56 8.43 -9.98
C TYR A 254 -21.32 9.78 -9.32
N GLY A 255 -20.49 10.66 -9.91
CA GLY A 255 -20.28 12.03 -9.42
C GLY A 255 -19.71 12.13 -8.01
N GLY A 256 -18.92 11.13 -7.58
CA GLY A 256 -18.34 11.06 -6.24
C GLY A 256 -16.89 11.50 -6.18
N SER A 257 -16.46 12.03 -5.02
CA SER A 257 -15.07 12.27 -4.71
C SER A 257 -14.31 10.93 -4.56
N ASP A 258 -13.01 10.93 -4.84
CA ASP A 258 -12.14 9.78 -4.63
C ASP A 258 -12.13 9.31 -3.17
N HIS A 259 -11.85 8.03 -2.96
CA HIS A 259 -11.63 7.48 -1.63
C HIS A 259 -10.24 7.87 -1.13
N ALA A 260 -10.17 8.38 0.09
CA ALA A 260 -8.91 8.69 0.74
C ALA A 260 -8.45 7.52 1.59
N SER A 261 -7.16 7.21 1.50
CA SER A 261 -6.51 6.19 2.32
C SER A 261 -5.18 6.71 2.88
N PHE A 262 -4.80 6.20 4.03
CA PHE A 262 -3.57 6.57 4.71
C PHE A 262 -3.07 5.41 5.55
N VAL A 263 -1.78 5.14 5.51
CA VAL A 263 -1.12 4.18 6.38
C VAL A 263 0.11 4.79 7.01
N LEU A 264 0.38 4.43 8.25
CA LEU A 264 1.60 4.81 8.95
C LEU A 264 2.03 3.75 9.95
N TYR A 265 3.30 3.82 10.33
CA TYR A 265 3.81 3.19 11.55
C TYR A 265 4.72 4.18 12.30
N ALA A 266 4.81 4.02 13.61
CA ALA A 266 5.60 4.88 14.50
C ALA A 266 6.10 4.13 15.74
N PRO A 267 7.27 4.51 16.32
CA PRO A 267 8.29 5.34 15.69
C PRO A 267 8.85 4.70 14.42
N ALA A 268 9.40 5.48 13.49
CA ALA A 268 9.94 4.93 12.24
C ALA A 268 11.16 4.02 12.45
N ASP A 269 11.96 4.33 13.49
CA ASP A 269 13.20 3.61 13.80
C ASP A 269 12.98 2.38 14.71
N ASP A 270 11.92 2.40 15.55
CA ASP A 270 11.53 1.30 16.47
C ASP A 270 10.00 1.17 16.50
N PRO A 271 9.39 0.56 15.50
CA PRO A 271 7.94 0.57 15.32
C PRO A 271 7.17 -0.12 16.45
N GLN A 272 6.21 0.59 17.05
CA GLN A 272 5.36 0.11 18.13
C GLN A 272 3.87 0.11 17.77
N ILE A 273 3.46 0.95 16.82
CA ILE A 273 2.07 1.07 16.36
C ILE A 273 2.02 1.19 14.86
N ALA A 274 1.06 0.53 14.24
CA ALA A 274 0.67 0.72 12.84
C ALA A 274 -0.79 1.15 12.75
N ILE A 275 -1.09 2.09 11.84
CA ILE A 275 -2.43 2.64 11.63
C ILE A 275 -2.76 2.59 10.14
N ALA A 276 -3.99 2.19 9.82
CA ALA A 276 -4.57 2.34 8.48
C ALA A 276 -5.91 3.07 8.59
N VAL A 277 -6.11 4.09 7.77
CA VAL A 277 -7.34 4.89 7.73
C VAL A 277 -7.89 4.90 6.31
N TYR A 278 -9.19 4.64 6.20
CA TYR A 278 -9.95 4.76 4.96
C TYR A 278 -11.15 5.67 5.17
N VAL A 279 -11.35 6.59 4.24
CA VAL A 279 -12.53 7.47 4.22
C VAL A 279 -13.15 7.45 2.84
N GLU A 280 -14.36 6.88 2.76
CA GLU A 280 -15.14 6.89 1.54
C GLU A 280 -15.44 8.34 1.13
N LYS A 281 -15.17 8.70 -0.13
CA LYS A 281 -15.33 10.06 -0.65
C LYS A 281 -14.52 11.12 0.13
N GLY A 282 -13.37 10.72 0.65
CA GLY A 282 -12.52 11.55 1.50
C GLY A 282 -11.59 12.51 0.75
N ALA A 283 -11.66 12.53 -0.58
CA ALA A 283 -10.88 13.36 -1.50
C ALA A 283 -9.37 13.08 -1.42
N GLN A 284 -8.62 13.70 -0.53
CA GLN A 284 -7.15 13.60 -0.47
C GLN A 284 -6.66 12.84 0.77
N GLY A 285 -5.84 11.80 0.54
CA GLY A 285 -5.31 10.97 1.61
C GLY A 285 -4.40 11.70 2.60
N GLY A 286 -3.71 12.78 2.20
CA GLY A 286 -2.83 13.55 3.09
C GLY A 286 -3.56 14.12 4.31
N ASN A 287 -4.81 14.53 4.16
CA ASN A 287 -5.62 15.08 5.26
C ASN A 287 -5.91 14.05 6.37
N LEU A 288 -5.77 12.75 6.08
CA LEU A 288 -6.02 11.69 7.07
C LEU A 288 -4.94 11.60 8.14
N ALA A 289 -3.79 12.25 7.95
CA ALA A 289 -2.79 12.40 9.01
C ALA A 289 -3.38 13.05 10.27
N ASN A 290 -4.35 13.99 10.11
CA ASN A 290 -5.05 14.59 11.24
C ASN A 290 -5.84 13.59 12.10
N VAL A 291 -6.29 12.49 11.52
CA VAL A 291 -6.97 11.42 12.26
C VAL A 291 -5.95 10.58 13.03
N CYS A 292 -4.74 10.41 12.50
CA CYS A 292 -3.69 9.61 13.11
C CYS A 292 -3.02 10.31 14.30
N ILE A 293 -2.82 11.63 14.26
CA ILE A 293 -2.13 12.40 15.30
C ILE A 293 -2.76 12.20 16.70
N PRO A 294 -4.08 12.34 16.91
CA PRO A 294 -4.68 12.07 18.22
C PRO A 294 -4.47 10.63 18.71
N ILE A 295 -4.48 9.66 17.79
CA ILE A 295 -4.23 8.24 18.13
C ILE A 295 -2.79 8.05 18.62
N LEU A 296 -1.82 8.63 17.87
CA LEU A 296 -0.41 8.59 18.24
C LEU A 296 -0.17 9.28 19.60
N ASN A 297 -0.77 10.45 19.81
CA ASN A 297 -0.67 11.17 21.08
C ASN A 297 -1.20 10.32 22.24
N ALA A 298 -2.37 9.70 22.07
CA ALA A 298 -2.93 8.84 23.12
C ALA A 298 -2.06 7.62 23.39
N TYR A 299 -1.46 7.02 22.36
CA TYR A 299 -0.61 5.84 22.50
C TYR A 299 0.73 6.15 23.20
N PHE A 300 1.40 7.23 22.82
CA PHE A 300 2.73 7.59 23.35
C PHE A 300 2.68 8.43 24.64
N SER A 301 1.50 8.89 25.07
CA SER A 301 1.32 9.60 26.35
C SER A 301 0.84 8.70 27.49
N SER A 302 0.60 7.41 27.22
CA SER A 302 0.10 6.40 28.17
C SER A 302 1.21 5.65 28.89
#